data_0bba16061091ee07c8327960950eac37
#
_entry.id   0bba16061091ee07c8327960950eac37
#
_cell.length_a   1.000
_cell.length_b   1.000
_cell.length_c   1.000
_cell.angle_alpha   90.00
_cell.angle_beta   90.00
_cell.angle_gamma   90.00
#
_symmetry.space_group_name_H-M   'P 1'
#
loop_
_entity.id
_entity.type
_entity.pdbx_description
1 polymer ?
#
loop_
_entity_poly.entity_id
_entity_poly.type
_entity_poly.pdbx_seq_one_letter_code
_entity_poly.pdbx_strand_id
1 'polypeptide(L)'
;TIAIVVIVCVGYLIIKKVYPTAVLMIAGLVLLCCAVLLDVEPGLALKKGTGSEFFDIFKIIQDVFSTTLGGLGLNIMCMGGFAKYMDKLEAGRSLYDVVSAPLKYVKNPYMLAMAGFIVDQLLGMAIPSASGLGLLMMVTMYPVFIRAGVPRMTAVCVIAAGRFFDLGPGSASCNMACKTAGIEWADYFLNWQMGIYWALLPTMLVT
;
A
#
# COMPACT_ATOMS: atom_id res chain seq x y z
N THR A 1 -26.71 9.13 11.36
CA THR A 1 -27.67 8.52 10.39
C THR A 1 -27.30 8.91 8.94
N ILE A 2 -27.07 10.19 8.64
CA ILE A 2 -26.72 10.68 7.29
C ILE A 2 -25.41 10.04 6.77
N ALA A 3 -24.39 9.94 7.61
CA ALA A 3 -23.11 9.32 7.24
C ALA A 3 -23.27 7.88 6.77
N ILE A 4 -24.13 7.09 7.41
CA ILE A 4 -24.41 5.70 7.03
C ILE A 4 -25.03 5.64 5.63
N VAL A 5 -26.00 6.52 5.34
CA VAL A 5 -26.63 6.59 4.03
C VAL A 5 -25.62 6.94 2.95
N VAL A 6 -24.74 7.91 3.21
CA VAL A 6 -23.68 8.32 2.28
C VAL A 6 -22.69 7.16 2.04
N ILE A 7 -22.29 6.44 3.10
CA ILE A 7 -21.40 5.28 2.98
C ILE A 7 -22.02 4.19 2.11
N VAL A 8 -23.32 3.89 2.30
CA VAL A 8 -24.03 2.90 1.48
C VAL A 8 -24.13 3.35 0.01
N CYS A 9 -24.44 4.63 -0.23
CA CYS A 9 -24.48 5.19 -1.58
C CYS A 9 -23.12 5.13 -2.27
N VAL A 10 -22.04 5.48 -1.56
CA VAL A 10 -20.66 5.39 -2.07
C VAL A 10 -20.32 3.95 -2.42
N GLY A 11 -20.61 3.00 -1.54
CA GLY A 11 -20.39 1.57 -1.79
C GLY A 11 -21.12 1.08 -3.04
N TYR A 12 -22.37 1.46 -3.20
CA TYR A 12 -23.17 1.13 -4.37
C TYR A 12 -22.59 1.71 -5.68
N LEU A 13 -22.15 2.98 -5.67
CA LEU A 13 -21.55 3.64 -6.84
C LEU A 13 -20.20 3.01 -7.21
N ILE A 14 -19.39 2.61 -6.23
CA ILE A 14 -18.11 1.91 -6.47
C ILE A 14 -18.36 0.54 -7.11
N ILE A 15 -19.36 -0.21 -6.64
CA ILE A 15 -19.75 -1.49 -7.25
C ILE A 15 -20.18 -1.31 -8.71
N LYS A 16 -20.85 -0.19 -9.03
CA LYS A 16 -21.21 0.18 -10.41
C LYS A 16 -20.01 0.64 -11.28
N LYS A 17 -18.77 0.51 -10.79
CA LYS A 17 -17.54 0.89 -11.50
C LYS A 17 -17.44 2.38 -11.87
N VAL A 18 -18.10 3.25 -11.12
CA VAL A 18 -17.88 4.69 -11.22
C VAL A 18 -16.52 5.03 -10.62
N TYR A 19 -15.83 6.05 -11.13
CA TYR A 19 -14.49 6.43 -10.65
C TYR A 19 -14.46 6.67 -9.13
N PRO A 20 -13.78 5.81 -8.35
CA PRO A 20 -13.85 5.84 -6.88
C PRO A 20 -13.41 7.18 -6.27
N THR A 21 -12.37 7.80 -6.87
CA THR A 21 -11.84 9.07 -6.38
C THR A 21 -12.85 10.21 -6.49
N ALA A 22 -13.58 10.28 -7.61
CA ALA A 22 -14.62 11.29 -7.82
C ALA A 22 -15.81 11.07 -6.87
N VAL A 23 -16.24 9.81 -6.71
CA VAL A 23 -17.34 9.45 -5.80
C VAL A 23 -17.00 9.82 -4.36
N LEU A 24 -15.79 9.49 -3.89
CA LEU A 24 -15.34 9.82 -2.53
C LEU A 24 -15.22 11.33 -2.31
N MET A 25 -14.72 12.08 -3.29
CA MET A 25 -14.61 13.52 -3.20
C MET A 25 -15.98 14.20 -3.11
N ILE A 26 -16.92 13.79 -3.95
CA ILE A 26 -18.31 14.33 -3.93
C ILE A 26 -18.99 13.94 -2.61
N ALA A 27 -18.85 12.70 -2.16
CA ALA A 27 -19.43 12.24 -0.90
C ALA A 27 -18.88 13.01 0.30
N GLY A 28 -17.58 13.28 0.33
CA GLY A 28 -16.95 14.11 1.37
C GLY A 28 -17.50 15.54 1.37
N LEU A 29 -17.67 16.14 0.19
CA LEU A 29 -18.21 17.48 0.03
C LEU A 29 -19.68 17.56 0.49
N VAL A 30 -20.49 16.55 0.15
CA VAL A 30 -21.88 16.43 0.62
C VAL A 30 -21.95 16.33 2.15
N LEU A 31 -21.07 15.50 2.75
CA LEU A 31 -21.02 15.38 4.23
C LEU A 31 -20.63 16.69 4.92
N LEU A 32 -19.67 17.43 4.35
CA LEU A 32 -19.26 18.74 4.89
C LEU A 32 -20.41 19.76 4.77
N CYS A 33 -21.10 19.81 3.64
CA CYS A 33 -22.28 20.66 3.48
C CYS A 33 -23.39 20.29 4.46
N CYS A 34 -23.66 18.99 4.65
CA CYS A 34 -24.64 18.53 5.62
C CYS A 34 -24.25 18.88 7.07
N ALA A 35 -22.95 18.83 7.40
CA ALA A 35 -22.47 19.20 8.73
C ALA A 35 -22.72 20.68 9.03
N VAL A 36 -22.43 21.55 8.06
CA VAL A 36 -22.70 23.00 8.17
C VAL A 36 -24.20 23.27 8.30
N LEU A 37 -25.06 22.64 7.49
CA LEU A 37 -26.50 22.82 7.52
C LEU A 37 -27.16 22.32 8.82
N LEU A 38 -26.52 21.37 9.52
CA LEU A 38 -27.01 20.79 10.77
C LEU A 38 -26.36 21.40 12.02
N ASP A 39 -25.52 22.41 11.82
CA ASP A 39 -24.78 23.11 12.90
C ASP A 39 -23.94 22.12 13.76
N VAL A 40 -23.47 21.04 13.12
CA VAL A 40 -22.59 20.07 13.74
C VAL A 40 -21.17 20.47 13.41
N GLU A 41 -20.37 20.80 14.43
CA GLU A 41 -18.95 21.08 14.22
C GLU A 41 -18.31 19.91 13.45
N PRO A 42 -17.81 20.12 12.22
CA PRO A 42 -17.01 19.12 11.56
C PRO A 42 -15.80 18.86 12.45
N GLY A 43 -15.58 17.64 12.88
CA GLY A 43 -14.52 17.26 13.84
C GLY A 43 -13.07 17.57 13.38
N LEU A 44 -12.92 18.35 12.29
CA LEU A 44 -11.69 19.01 11.89
C LEU A 44 -11.71 20.43 12.43
N ALA A 45 -11.00 20.65 13.54
CA ALA A 45 -10.79 21.98 14.10
C ALA A 45 -10.04 22.86 13.08
N LEU A 46 -10.74 23.85 12.52
CA LEU A 46 -10.14 24.90 11.72
C LEU A 46 -9.24 25.75 12.62
N LYS A 47 -7.95 25.82 12.26
CA LYS A 47 -6.99 26.68 12.98
C LYS A 47 -7.33 28.17 12.87
N LYS A 48 -8.06 28.58 11.84
CA LYS A 48 -8.61 29.94 11.62
C LYS A 48 -9.81 29.85 10.69
N GLY A 49 -11.01 30.17 11.16
CA GLY A 49 -12.21 30.33 10.33
C GLY A 49 -12.10 31.53 9.40
N THR A 50 -12.81 31.49 8.28
CA THR A 50 -12.90 32.60 7.31
C THR A 50 -13.94 33.65 7.71
N GLY A 51 -14.72 33.40 8.78
CA GLY A 51 -15.82 34.23 9.21
C GLY A 51 -17.18 33.93 8.55
N SER A 52 -17.23 32.91 7.69
CA SER A 52 -18.45 32.38 7.06
C SER A 52 -18.36 30.87 6.97
N GLU A 53 -19.30 30.16 7.57
CA GLU A 53 -19.33 28.70 7.64
C GLU A 53 -19.29 28.03 6.27
N PHE A 54 -19.90 28.65 5.25
CA PHE A 54 -19.88 28.12 3.90
C PHE A 54 -18.48 28.17 3.26
N PHE A 55 -17.72 29.24 3.48
CA PHE A 55 -16.35 29.35 2.97
C PHE A 55 -15.38 28.49 3.79
N ASP A 56 -15.70 28.14 5.00
CA ASP A 56 -14.90 27.26 5.85
C ASP A 56 -14.81 25.83 5.27
N ILE A 57 -15.83 25.37 4.52
CA ILE A 57 -15.76 24.09 3.77
C ILE A 57 -14.58 24.08 2.81
N PHE A 58 -14.43 25.14 2.01
CA PHE A 58 -13.33 25.24 1.05
C PHE A 58 -11.98 25.37 1.74
N LYS A 59 -11.96 26.07 2.89
CA LYS A 59 -10.77 26.17 3.72
C LYS A 59 -10.31 24.83 4.27
N ILE A 60 -11.25 24.01 4.76
CA ILE A 60 -10.97 22.63 5.20
C ILE A 60 -10.35 21.82 4.07
N ILE A 61 -10.95 21.87 2.87
CA ILE A 61 -10.42 21.16 1.70
C ILE A 61 -9.00 21.63 1.36
N GLN A 62 -8.77 22.95 1.35
CA GLN A 62 -7.45 23.53 1.09
C GLN A 62 -6.41 23.09 2.12
N ASP A 63 -6.74 23.11 3.39
CA ASP A 63 -5.82 22.78 4.48
C ASP A 63 -5.50 21.27 4.47
N VAL A 64 -6.49 20.41 4.30
CA VAL A 64 -6.30 18.95 4.19
C VAL A 64 -5.47 18.63 2.94
N PHE A 65 -5.78 19.25 1.79
CA PHE A 65 -5.03 19.04 0.56
C PHE A 65 -3.58 19.49 0.70
N SER A 66 -3.34 20.70 1.21
CA SER A 66 -2.00 21.25 1.38
C SER A 66 -1.15 20.44 2.35
N THR A 67 -1.69 20.06 3.51
CA THR A 67 -0.96 19.28 4.52
C THR A 67 -0.70 17.85 4.06
N THR A 68 -1.66 17.23 3.36
CA THR A 68 -1.51 15.86 2.85
C THR A 68 -0.58 15.83 1.64
N LEU A 69 -0.72 16.77 0.72
CA LEU A 69 0.14 16.85 -0.46
C LEU A 69 1.59 17.16 -0.08
N GLY A 70 1.82 18.16 0.78
CA GLY A 70 3.17 18.57 1.20
C GLY A 70 3.90 17.53 2.06
N GLY A 71 3.16 16.68 2.78
CA GLY A 71 3.75 15.60 3.57
C GLY A 71 3.74 14.27 2.82
N LEU A 72 2.64 13.54 2.96
CA LEU A 72 2.50 12.19 2.41
C LEU A 72 2.56 12.16 0.88
N GLY A 73 1.89 13.11 0.21
CA GLY A 73 1.82 13.15 -1.25
C GLY A 73 3.19 13.33 -1.89
N LEU A 74 4.00 14.25 -1.37
CA LEU A 74 5.36 14.47 -1.86
C LEU A 74 6.23 13.22 -1.69
N ASN A 75 6.16 12.57 -0.54
CA ASN A 75 6.88 11.31 -0.30
C ASN A 75 6.48 10.24 -1.32
N ILE A 76 5.18 10.03 -1.53
CA ILE A 76 4.69 9.04 -2.51
C ILE A 76 5.16 9.38 -3.92
N MET A 77 5.14 10.67 -4.31
CA MET A 77 5.59 11.11 -5.63
C MET A 77 7.09 10.89 -5.83
N CYS A 78 7.91 11.25 -4.84
CA CYS A 78 9.36 11.02 -4.89
C CYS A 78 9.70 9.53 -4.97
N MET A 79 9.08 8.70 -4.12
CA MET A 79 9.30 7.26 -4.12
C MET A 79 8.77 6.60 -5.41
N GLY A 80 7.62 7.05 -5.91
CA GLY A 80 7.09 6.60 -7.19
C GLY A 80 7.98 6.96 -8.38
N GLY A 81 8.54 8.17 -8.38
CA GLY A 81 9.53 8.62 -9.38
C GLY A 81 10.80 7.78 -9.31
N PHE A 82 11.34 7.53 -8.12
CA PHE A 82 12.49 6.67 -7.91
C PHE A 82 12.21 5.23 -8.39
N ALA A 83 11.07 4.66 -8.00
CA ALA A 83 10.67 3.32 -8.45
C ALA A 83 10.58 3.23 -9.97
N LYS A 84 9.99 4.22 -10.65
CA LYS A 84 9.93 4.28 -12.12
C LYS A 84 11.31 4.41 -12.76
N TYR A 85 12.21 5.16 -12.16
CA TYR A 85 13.60 5.23 -12.62
C TYR A 85 14.32 3.90 -12.50
N MET A 86 14.18 3.20 -11.37
CA MET A 86 14.74 1.87 -11.14
C MET A 86 14.15 0.81 -12.08
N ASP A 87 12.85 0.87 -12.37
CA ASP A 87 12.19 0.02 -13.36
C ASP A 87 12.79 0.22 -14.76
N LYS A 88 13.05 1.48 -15.16
CA LYS A 88 13.64 1.81 -16.46
C LYS A 88 15.08 1.32 -16.60
N LEU A 89 15.83 1.25 -15.51
CA LEU A 89 17.17 0.71 -15.45
C LEU A 89 17.21 -0.82 -15.36
N GLU A 90 16.06 -1.48 -15.32
CA GLU A 90 15.93 -2.93 -15.04
C GLU A 90 16.64 -3.38 -13.75
N ALA A 91 16.81 -2.45 -12.80
CA ALA A 91 17.51 -2.71 -11.54
C ALA A 91 16.82 -3.79 -10.70
N GLY A 92 15.50 -3.87 -10.75
CA GLY A 92 14.73 -4.93 -10.10
C GLY A 92 15.09 -6.32 -10.64
N ARG A 93 15.34 -6.44 -11.94
CA ARG A 93 15.75 -7.68 -12.57
C ARG A 93 17.18 -8.08 -12.14
N SER A 94 18.10 -7.14 -12.13
CA SER A 94 19.47 -7.37 -11.66
C SER A 94 19.50 -7.77 -10.18
N LEU A 95 18.70 -7.12 -9.35
CA LEU A 95 18.53 -7.47 -7.94
C LEU A 95 17.95 -8.88 -7.77
N TYR A 96 16.92 -9.22 -8.57
CA TYR A 96 16.35 -10.56 -8.58
C TYR A 96 17.41 -11.62 -8.93
N ASP A 97 18.24 -11.40 -9.95
CA ASP A 97 19.27 -12.37 -10.39
C ASP A 97 20.26 -12.66 -9.27
N VAL A 98 20.64 -11.66 -8.50
CA VAL A 98 21.54 -11.81 -7.34
C VAL A 98 20.87 -12.57 -6.21
N VAL A 99 19.66 -12.15 -5.81
CA VAL A 99 18.96 -12.73 -4.65
C VAL A 99 18.43 -14.14 -4.96
N SER A 100 18.07 -14.44 -6.20
CA SER A 100 17.58 -15.76 -6.62
C SER A 100 18.70 -16.77 -6.91
N ALA A 101 19.97 -16.34 -6.97
CA ALA A 101 21.08 -17.23 -7.25
C ALA A 101 21.10 -18.51 -6.38
N PRO A 102 20.90 -18.46 -5.05
CA PRO A 102 20.89 -19.67 -4.21
C PRO A 102 19.69 -20.59 -4.47
N LEU A 103 18.60 -20.10 -5.04
CA LEU A 103 17.41 -20.91 -5.34
C LEU A 103 17.66 -21.99 -6.40
N LYS A 104 18.66 -21.79 -7.27
CA LYS A 104 19.04 -22.76 -8.32
C LYS A 104 19.52 -24.10 -7.74
N TYR A 105 19.97 -24.11 -6.48
CA TYR A 105 20.44 -25.31 -5.79
C TYR A 105 19.34 -26.05 -5.02
N VAL A 106 18.17 -25.45 -4.86
CA VAL A 106 17.05 -26.03 -4.11
C VAL A 106 16.26 -26.97 -5.05
N LYS A 107 16.31 -28.27 -4.77
CA LYS A 107 15.62 -29.31 -5.57
C LYS A 107 14.23 -29.66 -5.06
N ASN A 108 13.94 -29.39 -3.79
CA ASN A 108 12.64 -29.70 -3.19
C ASN A 108 11.63 -28.61 -3.52
N PRO A 109 10.46 -28.96 -4.14
CA PRO A 109 9.45 -27.97 -4.55
C PRO A 109 8.91 -27.12 -3.37
N TYR A 110 8.73 -27.74 -2.20
CA TYR A 110 8.23 -27.02 -1.01
C TYR A 110 9.27 -26.03 -0.50
N MET A 111 10.53 -26.45 -0.38
CA MET A 111 11.60 -25.55 0.05
C MET A 111 11.83 -24.42 -0.97
N LEU A 112 11.63 -24.69 -2.26
CA LEU A 112 11.72 -23.68 -3.30
C LEU A 112 10.60 -22.66 -3.19
N ALA A 113 9.37 -23.09 -2.89
CA ALA A 113 8.23 -22.19 -2.65
C ALA A 113 8.45 -21.30 -1.43
N MET A 114 8.93 -21.87 -0.31
CA MET A 114 9.29 -21.13 0.91
C MET A 114 10.43 -20.11 0.63
N ALA A 115 11.47 -20.53 -0.04
CA ALA A 115 12.60 -19.65 -0.38
C ALA A 115 12.17 -18.54 -1.35
N GLY A 116 11.29 -18.86 -2.31
CA GLY A 116 10.71 -17.89 -3.23
C GLY A 116 9.86 -16.84 -2.53
N PHE A 117 9.08 -17.24 -1.52
CA PHE A 117 8.32 -16.32 -0.67
C PHE A 117 9.27 -15.35 0.07
N ILE A 118 10.36 -15.84 0.66
CA ILE A 118 11.34 -14.99 1.35
C ILE A 118 12.01 -14.02 0.37
N VAL A 119 12.37 -14.50 -0.84
CA VAL A 119 12.94 -13.65 -1.89
C VAL A 119 11.99 -12.55 -2.30
N ASP A 120 10.70 -12.86 -2.47
CA ASP A 120 9.69 -11.88 -2.83
C ASP A 120 9.52 -10.81 -1.74
N GLN A 121 9.56 -11.20 -0.46
CA GLN A 121 9.55 -10.26 0.66
C GLN A 121 10.76 -9.32 0.65
N LEU A 122 11.96 -9.85 0.43
CA LEU A 122 13.19 -9.04 0.36
C LEU A 122 13.15 -8.06 -0.81
N LEU A 123 12.72 -8.53 -1.99
CA LEU A 123 12.55 -7.68 -3.17
C LEU A 123 11.46 -6.62 -2.95
N GLY A 124 10.40 -6.96 -2.22
CA GLY A 124 9.33 -6.05 -1.86
C GLY A 124 9.76 -4.84 -1.03
N MET A 125 10.81 -4.99 -0.22
CA MET A 125 11.40 -3.86 0.52
C MET A 125 12.12 -2.88 -0.42
N ALA A 126 12.71 -3.37 -1.51
CA ALA A 126 13.45 -2.56 -2.48
C ALA A 126 12.55 -2.03 -3.61
N ILE A 127 11.54 -2.80 -4.01
CA ILE A 127 10.63 -2.47 -5.11
C ILE A 127 9.24 -2.15 -4.53
N PRO A 128 8.89 -0.87 -4.31
CA PRO A 128 7.63 -0.48 -3.68
C PRO A 128 6.40 -0.73 -4.57
N SER A 129 6.59 -0.93 -5.88
CA SER A 129 5.51 -1.20 -6.83
C SER A 129 5.04 -2.65 -6.75
N ALA A 130 3.88 -2.90 -6.15
CA ALA A 130 3.29 -4.23 -6.04
C ALA A 130 3.04 -4.90 -7.41
N SER A 131 2.51 -4.14 -8.37
CA SER A 131 2.28 -4.63 -9.73
C SER A 131 3.59 -4.90 -10.48
N GLY A 132 4.58 -4.03 -10.32
CA GLY A 132 5.90 -4.20 -10.94
C GLY A 132 6.62 -5.44 -10.42
N LEU A 133 6.65 -5.61 -9.10
CA LEU A 133 7.24 -6.81 -8.49
C LEU A 133 6.46 -8.08 -8.85
N GLY A 134 5.14 -8.05 -8.80
CA GLY A 134 4.32 -9.19 -9.19
C GLY A 134 4.57 -9.63 -10.64
N LEU A 135 4.64 -8.70 -11.58
CA LEU A 135 4.99 -9.00 -12.97
C LEU A 135 6.41 -9.55 -13.11
N LEU A 136 7.38 -8.98 -12.40
CA LEU A 136 8.75 -9.49 -12.39
C LEU A 136 8.78 -10.93 -11.90
N MET A 137 8.14 -11.25 -10.79
CA MET A 137 8.08 -12.60 -10.22
C MET A 137 7.32 -13.58 -11.12
N MET A 138 6.25 -13.14 -11.79
CA MET A 138 5.53 -13.99 -12.76
C MET A 138 6.39 -14.35 -13.97
N VAL A 139 7.21 -13.45 -14.44
CA VAL A 139 8.08 -13.73 -15.62
C VAL A 139 9.32 -14.53 -15.22
N THR A 140 9.87 -14.28 -14.03
CA THR A 140 11.17 -14.87 -13.62
C THR A 140 11.00 -16.10 -12.73
N MET A 141 10.23 -16.01 -11.66
CA MET A 141 10.13 -17.03 -10.61
C MET A 141 9.06 -18.10 -10.92
N TYR A 142 7.95 -17.72 -11.52
CA TYR A 142 6.88 -18.65 -11.85
C TYR A 142 7.36 -19.82 -12.74
N PRO A 143 8.13 -19.61 -13.84
CA PRO A 143 8.65 -20.72 -14.63
C PRO A 143 9.60 -21.64 -13.84
N VAL A 144 10.34 -21.09 -12.88
CA VAL A 144 11.23 -21.88 -12.00
C VAL A 144 10.42 -22.78 -11.10
N PHE A 145 9.34 -22.28 -10.48
CA PHE A 145 8.43 -23.07 -9.67
C PHE A 145 7.80 -24.23 -10.46
N ILE A 146 7.30 -23.95 -11.67
CA ILE A 146 6.68 -24.98 -12.51
C ILE A 146 7.68 -26.07 -12.92
N ARG A 147 8.91 -25.69 -13.29
CA ARG A 147 9.96 -26.65 -13.63
C ARG A 147 10.38 -27.51 -12.44
N ALA A 148 10.31 -26.99 -11.24
CA ALA A 148 10.61 -27.72 -10.00
C ALA A 148 9.45 -28.60 -9.52
N GLY A 149 8.30 -28.60 -10.21
CA GLY A 149 7.13 -29.40 -9.85
C GLY A 149 6.17 -28.77 -8.87
N VAL A 150 6.28 -27.47 -8.58
CA VAL A 150 5.30 -26.75 -7.77
C VAL A 150 3.98 -26.62 -8.53
N PRO A 151 2.82 -26.94 -7.93
CA PRO A 151 1.52 -26.78 -8.57
C PRO A 151 1.28 -25.34 -9.00
N ARG A 152 0.61 -25.13 -10.13
CA ARG A 152 0.39 -23.77 -10.72
C ARG A 152 -0.29 -22.81 -9.75
N MET A 153 -1.32 -23.30 -9.04
CA MET A 153 -2.04 -22.47 -8.06
C MET A 153 -1.14 -22.08 -6.90
N THR A 154 -0.38 -23.02 -6.35
CA THR A 154 0.59 -22.75 -5.27
C THR A 154 1.63 -21.73 -5.70
N ALA A 155 2.17 -21.83 -6.91
CA ALA A 155 3.14 -20.88 -7.43
C ALA A 155 2.56 -19.45 -7.51
N VAL A 156 1.33 -19.30 -7.99
CA VAL A 156 0.64 -18.00 -8.04
C VAL A 156 0.32 -17.50 -6.63
N CYS A 157 -0.13 -18.37 -5.73
CA CYS A 157 -0.42 -18.00 -4.33
C CYS A 157 0.84 -17.51 -3.61
N VAL A 158 1.98 -18.17 -3.80
CA VAL A 158 3.26 -17.75 -3.20
C VAL A 158 3.67 -16.36 -3.68
N ILE A 159 3.58 -16.09 -4.98
CA ILE A 159 3.88 -14.77 -5.56
C ILE A 159 2.88 -13.70 -5.05
N ALA A 160 1.60 -14.03 -4.94
CA ALA A 160 0.61 -13.09 -4.41
C ALA A 160 0.80 -12.83 -2.91
N ALA A 161 1.12 -13.87 -2.14
CA ALA A 161 1.38 -13.78 -0.71
C ALA A 161 2.68 -13.03 -0.38
N GLY A 162 3.62 -12.97 -1.30
CA GLY A 162 4.86 -12.21 -1.14
C GLY A 162 4.65 -10.71 -0.90
N ARG A 163 3.46 -10.17 -1.20
CA ARG A 163 3.10 -8.78 -0.89
C ARG A 163 2.20 -8.62 0.34
N PHE A 164 2.02 -9.69 1.12
CA PHE A 164 1.22 -9.64 2.34
C PHE A 164 1.78 -8.66 3.38
N PHE A 165 3.09 -8.61 3.51
CA PHE A 165 3.76 -7.62 4.34
C PHE A 165 4.22 -6.45 3.46
N ASP A 166 3.54 -5.34 3.60
CA ASP A 166 3.91 -4.10 2.89
C ASP A 166 5.04 -3.40 3.67
N LEU A 167 6.23 -4.00 3.59
CA LEU A 167 7.43 -3.54 4.28
C LEU A 167 8.17 -2.50 3.44
N GLY A 168 8.78 -1.56 4.11
CA GLY A 168 9.72 -0.63 3.50
C GLY A 168 9.31 0.83 3.52
N PRO A 169 10.26 1.74 3.32
CA PRO A 169 10.04 3.19 3.38
C PRO A 169 9.19 3.72 2.22
N GLY A 170 9.10 2.97 1.12
CA GLY A 170 8.27 3.30 -0.04
C GLY A 170 6.79 2.98 0.11
N SER A 171 6.40 2.27 1.17
CA SER A 171 5.01 1.92 1.44
C SER A 171 4.19 3.14 1.89
N ALA A 172 3.11 3.43 1.15
CA ALA A 172 2.19 4.51 1.51
C ALA A 172 1.42 4.22 2.80
N SER A 173 1.06 2.95 3.04
CA SER A 173 0.36 2.50 4.24
C SER A 173 1.21 2.65 5.49
N CYS A 174 2.48 2.26 5.44
CA CYS A 174 3.42 2.44 6.55
C CYS A 174 3.64 3.92 6.88
N ASN A 175 3.87 4.75 5.86
CA ASN A 175 4.04 6.19 6.05
C ASN A 175 2.79 6.86 6.63
N MET A 176 1.59 6.43 6.23
CA MET A 176 0.34 6.93 6.79
C MET A 176 0.17 6.52 8.25
N ALA A 177 0.50 5.25 8.60
CA ALA A 177 0.46 4.75 9.96
C ALA A 177 1.41 5.52 10.87
N CYS A 178 2.66 5.73 10.44
CA CYS A 178 3.65 6.52 11.17
C CYS A 178 3.17 7.96 11.44
N LYS A 179 2.63 8.62 10.39
CA LYS A 179 2.12 9.98 10.50
C LYS A 179 0.92 10.07 11.47
N THR A 180 0.03 9.09 11.43
CA THR A 180 -1.16 9.06 12.29
C THR A 180 -0.78 8.76 13.74
N ALA A 181 0.18 7.87 13.97
CA ALA A 181 0.67 7.51 15.29
C ALA A 181 1.65 8.55 15.88
N GLY A 182 2.17 9.47 15.07
CA GLY A 182 3.18 10.44 15.50
C GLY A 182 4.54 9.80 15.82
N ILE A 183 4.85 8.66 15.21
CA ILE A 183 6.07 7.87 15.44
C ILE A 183 6.99 8.03 14.23
N GLU A 184 8.30 8.03 14.47
CA GLU A 184 9.29 8.05 13.40
C GLU A 184 9.25 6.71 12.62
N TRP A 185 9.44 6.77 11.30
CA TRP A 185 9.35 5.59 10.44
C TRP A 185 10.32 4.47 10.86
N ALA A 186 11.54 4.81 11.27
CA ALA A 186 12.54 3.83 11.68
C ALA A 186 12.11 3.07 12.95
N ASP A 187 11.53 3.79 13.92
CA ASP A 187 11.03 3.21 15.16
C ASP A 187 9.80 2.30 14.90
N TYR A 188 8.87 2.76 14.05
CA TYR A 188 7.73 1.95 13.62
C TYR A 188 8.17 0.65 12.94
N PHE A 189 9.14 0.75 12.02
CA PHE A 189 9.64 -0.42 11.27
C PHE A 189 10.32 -1.44 12.19
N LEU A 190 11.27 -0.99 13.03
CA LEU A 190 12.08 -1.89 13.85
C LEU A 190 11.31 -2.49 15.03
N ASN A 191 10.55 -1.70 15.77
CA ASN A 191 9.92 -2.14 17.00
C ASN A 191 8.53 -2.76 16.81
N TRP A 192 7.77 -2.31 15.80
CA TRP A 192 6.41 -2.77 15.59
C TRP A 192 6.29 -3.70 14.39
N GLN A 193 6.72 -3.26 13.22
CA GLN A 193 6.51 -3.99 11.98
C GLN A 193 7.35 -5.26 11.91
N MET A 194 8.63 -5.19 12.28
CA MET A 194 9.51 -6.36 12.31
C MET A 194 9.11 -7.37 13.38
N GLY A 195 8.61 -6.92 14.53
CA GLY A 195 8.08 -7.82 15.57
C GLY A 195 6.92 -8.66 15.07
N ILE A 196 5.95 -8.03 14.40
CA ILE A 196 4.80 -8.71 13.79
C ILE A 196 5.26 -9.63 12.65
N TYR A 197 6.20 -9.19 11.83
CA TYR A 197 6.77 -9.99 10.73
C TYR A 197 7.36 -11.30 11.24
N TRP A 198 8.22 -11.26 12.27
CA TRP A 198 8.83 -12.46 12.85
C TRP A 198 7.82 -13.41 13.47
N ALA A 199 6.72 -12.89 14.02
CA ALA A 199 5.64 -13.72 14.55
C ALA A 199 4.80 -14.41 13.46
N LEU A 200 4.54 -13.72 12.35
CA LEU A 200 3.68 -14.22 11.27
C LEU A 200 4.43 -15.01 10.19
N LEU A 201 5.74 -14.79 10.02
CA LEU A 201 6.54 -15.48 9.00
C LEU A 201 6.48 -17.02 9.15
N PRO A 202 6.62 -17.62 10.35
CA PRO A 202 6.49 -19.07 10.49
C PRO A 202 5.11 -19.61 10.10
N THR A 203 4.05 -18.87 10.40
CA THR A 203 2.68 -19.29 10.06
C THR A 203 2.48 -19.32 8.55
N MET A 204 3.03 -18.33 7.83
CA MET A 204 2.97 -18.29 6.37
C MET A 204 3.84 -19.35 5.68
N LEU A 205 4.93 -19.79 6.34
CA LEU A 205 5.79 -20.84 5.80
C LEU A 205 5.23 -22.25 5.99
N VAL A 206 4.33 -22.45 6.95
CA VAL A 206 3.72 -23.76 7.27
C VAL A 206 2.40 -23.99 6.51
N THR A 207 1.73 -22.88 6.07
CA THR A 207 0.45 -22.96 5.34
C THR A 207 0.68 -23.09 3.85
#